data_7e81858141b5f8ddc9a6f8f4ecd70308
#
_entry.id   7e81858141b5f8ddc9a6f8f4ecd70308
#
_cell.length_a   1.000
_cell.length_b   1.000
_cell.length_c   1.000
_cell.angle_alpha   90.00
_cell.angle_beta   90.00
_cell.angle_gamma   90.00
#
_symmetry.space_group_name_H-M   'P 1'
#
loop_
_entity.id
_entity.type
_entity.pdbx_description
1 polymer ?
#
loop_
_entity_poly.entity_id
_entity_poly.type
_entity_poly.pdbx_seq_one_letter_code
_entity_poly.pdbx_strand_id
1 'polypeptide(L)'
;MSRIETIGRARLFLGDCRDVLPTLPKVDAVVTDPPYGIGQDKGANIGGFDGSGRYIRRPKQYEGGWDDERPSDELLAAVVAAGKTSILWGGNCFADVLPRGGRWLFWDKLNTMPTFSDGEIAWTNLTGVSVKKVTQANQGMSSLQDGERVHPTQKPEKVMRWCLTFVPDAQTILDPFMGSGTTGVAAVQMGRSFIGIEREERYFEIACKRIEDAQRQGDMFIQGAAA
;
A
#
# COMPACT_ATOMS: atom_id res chain seq x y z
N MET A 1 -24.89 0.50 1.26
CA MET A 1 -24.36 -0.88 1.40
C MET A 1 -23.04 -0.94 0.70
N SER A 2 -22.02 -1.45 1.34
CA SER A 2 -20.69 -1.61 0.73
C SER A 2 -20.79 -2.68 -0.37
N ARG A 3 -20.26 -2.39 -1.57
CA ARG A 3 -20.08 -3.42 -2.61
C ARG A 3 -18.92 -4.31 -2.20
N ILE A 4 -19.09 -5.62 -2.37
CA ILE A 4 -18.05 -6.60 -2.03
C ILE A 4 -17.74 -7.41 -3.29
N GLU A 5 -16.45 -7.51 -3.61
CA GLU A 5 -15.93 -8.38 -4.66
C GLU A 5 -15.05 -9.47 -4.06
N THR A 6 -15.19 -10.69 -4.59
CA THR A 6 -14.36 -11.82 -4.19
C THR A 6 -13.61 -12.34 -5.41
N ILE A 7 -12.29 -12.27 -5.36
CA ILE A 7 -11.39 -12.63 -6.46
C ILE A 7 -10.39 -13.68 -5.92
N GLY A 8 -10.64 -14.95 -6.19
CA GLY A 8 -9.84 -16.04 -5.64
C GLY A 8 -9.81 -15.99 -4.10
N ARG A 9 -8.64 -15.70 -3.53
CA ARG A 9 -8.43 -15.58 -2.08
C ARG A 9 -8.55 -14.13 -1.57
N ALA A 10 -8.88 -13.18 -2.43
CA ALA A 10 -9.03 -11.79 -2.06
C ALA A 10 -10.51 -11.43 -1.89
N ARG A 11 -10.82 -10.67 -0.84
CA ARG A 11 -12.12 -10.10 -0.56
C ARG A 11 -11.99 -8.59 -0.43
N LEU A 12 -12.61 -7.86 -1.34
CA LEU A 12 -12.46 -6.42 -1.48
C LEU A 12 -13.77 -5.72 -1.16
N PHE A 13 -13.70 -4.65 -0.39
CA PHE A 13 -14.83 -3.85 0.05
C PHE A 13 -14.74 -2.45 -0.53
N LEU A 14 -15.75 -2.03 -1.29
CA LEU A 14 -15.94 -0.63 -1.64
C LEU A 14 -16.72 0.04 -0.50
N GLY A 15 -16.06 0.88 0.27
CA GLY A 15 -16.67 1.56 1.41
C GLY A 15 -15.66 2.21 2.34
N ASP A 16 -16.18 2.87 3.37
CA ASP A 16 -15.35 3.46 4.40
C ASP A 16 -14.82 2.39 5.36
N CYS A 17 -13.52 2.44 5.64
CA CYS A 17 -12.91 1.48 6.56
C CYS A 17 -13.46 1.59 7.99
N ARG A 18 -13.98 2.75 8.40
CA ARG A 18 -14.65 2.95 9.71
C ARG A 18 -15.88 2.08 9.86
N ASP A 19 -16.59 1.85 8.77
CA ASP A 19 -17.81 1.02 8.77
C ASP A 19 -17.48 -0.47 8.58
N VAL A 20 -16.46 -0.78 7.82
CA VAL A 20 -16.11 -2.16 7.44
C VAL A 20 -15.28 -2.85 8.52
N LEU A 21 -14.24 -2.19 9.07
CA LEU A 21 -13.33 -2.79 10.05
C LEU A 21 -14.04 -3.47 11.24
N PRO A 22 -15.08 -2.85 11.86
CA PRO A 22 -15.77 -3.47 12.99
C PRO A 22 -16.51 -4.76 12.64
N THR A 23 -16.76 -5.02 11.35
CA THR A 23 -17.47 -6.23 10.87
C THR A 23 -16.52 -7.38 10.55
N LEU A 24 -15.22 -7.13 10.53
CA LEU A 24 -14.22 -8.11 10.18
C LEU A 24 -13.69 -8.87 11.40
N PRO A 25 -13.38 -10.16 11.24
CA PRO A 25 -12.63 -10.87 12.26
C PRO A 25 -11.19 -10.33 12.33
N LYS A 26 -10.53 -10.53 13.47
CA LYS A 26 -9.10 -10.23 13.60
C LYS A 26 -8.29 -11.06 12.62
N VAL A 27 -7.38 -10.39 11.87
CA VAL A 27 -6.52 -11.01 10.85
C VAL A 27 -5.12 -11.34 11.40
N ASP A 28 -4.33 -12.07 10.62
CA ASP A 28 -2.95 -12.38 11.03
C ASP A 28 -2.05 -11.15 10.90
N ALA A 29 -2.18 -10.38 9.81
CA ALA A 29 -1.41 -9.15 9.67
C ALA A 29 -2.19 -8.03 8.96
N VAL A 30 -1.98 -6.80 9.43
CA VAL A 30 -2.30 -5.57 8.73
C VAL A 30 -1.05 -5.05 8.05
N VAL A 31 -1.11 -4.79 6.74
CA VAL A 31 -0.01 -4.15 5.99
C VAL A 31 -0.63 -3.05 5.14
N THR A 32 -0.39 -1.79 5.51
CA THR A 32 -1.19 -0.68 4.98
C THR A 32 -0.40 0.62 4.87
N ASP A 33 -0.89 1.51 4.00
CA ASP A 33 -0.37 2.85 3.73
C ASP A 33 -1.50 3.88 3.87
N PRO A 34 -1.82 4.30 5.11
CA PRO A 34 -2.88 5.28 5.33
C PRO A 34 -2.55 6.65 4.72
N PRO A 35 -3.53 7.51 4.44
CA PRO A 35 -3.26 8.90 4.06
C PRO A 35 -2.53 9.64 5.18
N TYR A 36 -1.54 10.47 4.83
CA TYR A 36 -0.68 11.13 5.81
C TYR A 36 -1.21 12.50 6.26
N GLY A 37 -2.21 13.06 5.56
CA GLY A 37 -2.75 14.39 5.82
C GLY A 37 -1.80 15.52 5.41
N ILE A 38 -0.94 15.28 4.43
CA ILE A 38 0.06 16.26 3.96
C ILE A 38 -0.28 16.86 2.60
N GLY A 39 -1.49 16.57 2.07
CA GLY A 39 -2.00 17.12 0.82
C GLY A 39 -1.23 16.68 -0.42
N GLN A 40 -0.71 15.46 -0.44
CA GLN A 40 0.03 14.92 -1.60
C GLN A 40 -0.82 14.83 -2.87
N ASP A 41 -2.14 14.82 -2.73
CA ASP A 41 -3.10 14.84 -3.82
C ASP A 41 -3.20 16.20 -4.53
N LYS A 42 -2.93 17.31 -3.82
CA LYS A 42 -3.08 18.70 -4.31
C LYS A 42 -1.97 19.17 -5.24
N GLY A 43 -0.99 18.35 -5.53
CA GLY A 43 0.06 18.75 -6.47
C GLY A 43 1.37 18.06 -6.26
N ALA A 44 1.45 16.78 -6.48
CA ALA A 44 2.69 16.23 -6.99
C ALA A 44 2.94 16.92 -8.35
N ASN A 45 3.66 18.05 -8.31
CA ASN A 45 4.24 18.65 -9.50
C ASN A 45 5.22 17.63 -10.08
N ILE A 46 4.71 16.70 -10.85
CA ILE A 46 5.53 15.77 -11.60
C ILE A 46 6.20 16.62 -12.67
N GLY A 47 7.40 17.10 -12.37
CA GLY A 47 8.24 17.72 -13.34
C GLY A 47 8.73 16.68 -14.33
N GLY A 48 8.77 17.05 -15.61
CA GLY A 48 9.36 16.26 -16.66
C GLY A 48 10.10 17.18 -17.61
N PHE A 49 10.99 16.63 -18.43
CA PHE A 49 11.60 17.39 -19.49
C PHE A 49 10.74 17.27 -20.75
N ASP A 50 10.53 18.36 -21.47
CA ASP A 50 9.94 18.33 -22.81
C ASP A 50 10.96 17.80 -23.83
N GLY A 51 10.51 17.60 -25.08
CA GLY A 51 11.38 17.12 -26.16
C GLY A 51 12.56 18.03 -26.51
N SER A 52 12.64 19.22 -25.90
CA SER A 52 13.76 20.16 -26.03
C SER A 52 14.75 20.10 -24.83
N GLY A 53 14.48 19.24 -23.83
CA GLY A 53 15.28 19.14 -22.61
C GLY A 53 14.95 20.21 -21.56
N ARG A 54 13.88 20.99 -21.73
CA ARG A 54 13.42 21.99 -20.77
C ARG A 54 12.54 21.33 -19.72
N TYR A 55 12.83 21.58 -18.44
CA TYR A 55 11.97 21.12 -17.33
C TYR A 55 10.61 21.81 -17.37
N ILE A 56 9.57 21.04 -17.56
CA ILE A 56 8.17 21.51 -17.50
C ILE A 56 7.46 20.84 -16.33
N ARG A 57 6.75 21.65 -15.52
CA ARG A 57 5.81 21.18 -14.54
C ARG A 57 4.51 20.84 -15.28
N ARG A 58 4.18 19.58 -15.35
CA ARG A 58 2.84 19.14 -15.77
C ARG A 58 2.08 18.77 -14.49
N PRO A 59 1.06 19.53 -14.08
CA PRO A 59 0.18 19.11 -13.02
C PRO A 59 -0.59 17.90 -13.52
N LYS A 60 -0.29 16.71 -13.05
CA LYS A 60 -1.23 15.59 -13.16
C LYS A 60 -2.28 15.87 -12.10
N GLN A 61 -3.45 16.38 -12.52
CA GLN A 61 -4.59 16.52 -11.63
C GLN A 61 -5.07 15.11 -11.31
N TYR A 62 -4.80 14.66 -10.09
CA TYR A 62 -5.56 13.59 -9.49
C TYR A 62 -6.82 14.24 -8.90
N GLU A 63 -8.00 13.66 -9.09
CA GLU A 63 -9.19 14.10 -8.36
C GLU A 63 -8.87 13.98 -6.87
N GLY A 64 -8.83 15.14 -6.18
CA GLY A 64 -8.18 15.30 -4.90
C GLY A 64 -9.11 15.08 -3.72
N GLY A 65 -8.54 15.19 -2.52
CA GLY A 65 -9.24 15.13 -1.23
C GLY A 65 -8.97 13.88 -0.42
N TRP A 66 -8.26 12.88 -0.97
CA TRP A 66 -7.98 11.64 -0.24
C TRP A 66 -6.84 11.78 0.78
N ASP A 67 -5.94 12.76 0.64
CA ASP A 67 -4.83 13.04 1.57
C ASP A 67 -4.97 14.40 2.28
N ASP A 68 -6.20 14.94 2.35
CA ASP A 68 -6.47 16.21 3.03
C ASP A 68 -6.39 16.09 4.54
N GLU A 69 -6.74 14.92 5.07
CA GLU A 69 -6.73 14.64 6.50
C GLU A 69 -6.12 13.26 6.78
N ARG A 70 -5.31 13.18 7.83
CA ARG A 70 -4.86 11.90 8.35
C ARG A 70 -6.03 11.18 9.04
N PRO A 71 -6.03 9.84 9.13
CA PRO A 71 -7.00 9.11 9.92
C PRO A 71 -6.98 9.58 11.38
N SER A 72 -8.16 9.57 12.04
CA SER A 72 -8.22 9.88 13.47
C SER A 72 -7.41 8.88 14.30
N ASP A 73 -7.05 9.30 15.50
CA ASP A 73 -6.26 8.48 16.44
C ASP A 73 -6.98 7.17 16.77
N GLU A 74 -8.32 7.24 16.93
CA GLU A 74 -9.16 6.06 17.19
C GLU A 74 -9.16 5.10 15.99
N LEU A 75 -9.20 5.63 14.76
CA LEU A 75 -9.16 4.81 13.56
C LEU A 75 -7.80 4.13 13.41
N LEU A 76 -6.69 4.86 13.64
CA LEU A 76 -5.35 4.28 13.61
C LEU A 76 -5.19 3.19 14.67
N ALA A 77 -5.71 3.40 15.87
CA ALA A 77 -5.70 2.39 16.93
C ALA A 77 -6.53 1.15 16.53
N ALA A 78 -7.70 1.34 15.91
CA ALA A 78 -8.53 0.24 15.41
C ALA A 78 -7.82 -0.55 14.29
N VAL A 79 -7.15 0.14 13.38
CA VAL A 79 -6.34 -0.48 12.31
C VAL A 79 -5.23 -1.33 12.90
N VAL A 80 -4.47 -0.80 13.88
CA VAL A 80 -3.41 -1.56 14.55
C VAL A 80 -3.98 -2.79 15.28
N ALA A 81 -5.14 -2.64 15.92
CA ALA A 81 -5.79 -3.72 16.68
C ALA A 81 -6.42 -4.81 15.80
N ALA A 82 -6.71 -4.51 14.53
CA ALA A 82 -7.34 -5.46 13.61
C ALA A 82 -6.46 -6.66 13.25
N GLY A 83 -5.14 -6.55 13.36
CA GLY A 83 -4.19 -7.64 13.13
C GLY A 83 -3.48 -8.12 14.38
N LYS A 84 -2.92 -9.33 14.34
CA LYS A 84 -1.93 -9.80 15.32
C LYS A 84 -0.62 -9.03 15.17
N THR A 85 -0.23 -8.79 13.91
CA THR A 85 0.91 -7.97 13.53
C THR A 85 0.44 -6.83 12.64
N SER A 86 1.07 -5.65 12.78
CA SER A 86 0.74 -4.49 11.96
C SER A 86 2.01 -3.84 11.41
N ILE A 87 1.97 -3.47 10.13
CA ILE A 87 3.00 -2.72 9.41
C ILE A 87 2.31 -1.52 8.78
N LEU A 88 2.60 -0.31 9.27
CA LEU A 88 1.99 0.93 8.82
C LEU A 88 3.05 1.84 8.19
N TRP A 89 2.92 2.12 6.91
CA TRP A 89 3.73 3.11 6.21
C TRP A 89 3.40 4.52 6.70
N GLY A 90 4.35 5.44 6.59
CA GLY A 90 4.19 6.78 7.13
C GLY A 90 4.25 6.83 8.66
N GLY A 91 4.88 5.86 9.32
CA GLY A 91 4.95 5.78 10.78
C GLY A 91 5.46 7.05 11.47
N ASN A 92 6.26 7.87 10.77
CA ASN A 92 6.69 9.18 11.25
C ASN A 92 5.54 10.20 11.32
N CYS A 93 4.51 10.08 10.47
CA CYS A 93 3.34 10.95 10.49
C CYS A 93 2.36 10.59 11.61
N PHE A 94 2.53 9.42 12.22
CA PHE A 94 1.65 8.86 13.25
C PHE A 94 2.38 8.52 14.55
N ALA A 95 3.62 9.01 14.71
CA ALA A 95 4.46 8.67 15.85
C ALA A 95 3.91 9.12 17.21
N ASP A 96 2.99 10.07 17.21
CA ASP A 96 2.27 10.57 18.37
C ASP A 96 1.20 9.59 18.90
N VAL A 97 0.70 8.70 18.03
CA VAL A 97 -0.40 7.77 18.32
C VAL A 97 0.06 6.32 18.37
N LEU A 98 1.06 5.96 17.57
CA LEU A 98 1.54 4.59 17.48
C LEU A 98 2.17 4.12 18.79
N PRO A 99 1.93 2.87 19.21
CA PRO A 99 2.55 2.31 20.41
C PRO A 99 4.07 2.42 20.38
N ARG A 100 4.67 2.67 21.55
CA ARG A 100 6.13 2.69 21.69
C ARG A 100 6.73 1.32 21.43
N GLY A 101 7.93 1.31 20.83
CA GLY A 101 8.65 0.07 20.51
C GLY A 101 8.33 -0.43 19.10
N GLY A 102 8.71 -1.69 18.85
CA GLY A 102 8.57 -2.29 17.53
C GLY A 102 9.79 -2.06 16.63
N ARG A 103 9.71 -2.60 15.43
CA ARG A 103 10.73 -2.42 14.40
C ARG A 103 10.34 -1.31 13.46
N TRP A 104 11.34 -0.71 12.84
CA TRP A 104 11.14 0.21 11.74
C TRP A 104 11.60 -0.42 10.44
N LEU A 105 10.80 -0.28 9.40
CA LEU A 105 11.14 -0.67 8.05
C LEU A 105 11.42 0.60 7.25
N PHE A 106 12.55 0.63 6.55
CA PHE A 106 12.96 1.78 5.74
C PHE A 106 13.04 1.40 4.27
N TRP A 107 12.30 2.10 3.45
CA TRP A 107 12.42 2.03 2.01
C TRP A 107 13.28 3.18 1.51
N ASP A 108 14.49 2.85 1.08
CA ASP A 108 15.43 3.74 0.42
C ASP A 108 15.06 3.88 -1.06
N LYS A 109 14.64 5.07 -1.45
CA LYS A 109 14.15 5.37 -2.81
C LYS A 109 15.27 5.62 -3.82
N LEU A 110 16.53 5.62 -3.38
CA LEU A 110 17.69 6.06 -4.18
C LEU A 110 17.47 7.44 -4.79
N ASN A 111 16.81 8.32 -4.08
CA ASN A 111 16.53 9.65 -4.57
C ASN A 111 17.73 10.56 -4.28
N THR A 112 18.18 11.29 -5.32
CA THR A 112 19.30 12.24 -5.22
C THR A 112 18.84 13.69 -5.35
N MET A 113 17.52 13.93 -5.48
CA MET A 113 16.96 15.27 -5.66
C MET A 113 16.63 15.91 -4.30
N PRO A 114 17.15 17.12 -4.00
CA PRO A 114 16.99 17.73 -2.66
C PRO A 114 15.53 18.02 -2.24
N THR A 115 14.61 18.06 -3.21
CA THR A 115 13.19 18.41 -2.97
C THR A 115 12.29 17.20 -2.72
N PHE A 116 12.82 15.99 -2.83
CA PHE A 116 12.05 14.76 -2.61
C PHE A 116 12.65 13.96 -1.44
N SER A 117 11.79 13.24 -0.75
CA SER A 117 12.22 12.38 0.36
C SER A 117 13.16 11.27 -0.13
N ASP A 118 14.28 11.07 0.57
CA ASP A 118 15.25 10.00 0.32
C ASP A 118 14.64 8.61 0.50
N GLY A 119 13.62 8.51 1.36
CA GLY A 119 12.94 7.26 1.65
C GLY A 119 11.64 7.44 2.40
N GLU A 120 11.02 6.33 2.71
CA GLU A 120 9.85 6.24 3.57
C GLU A 120 10.07 5.21 4.66
N ILE A 121 9.40 5.41 5.80
CA ILE A 121 9.49 4.49 6.93
C ILE A 121 8.12 3.92 7.28
N ALA A 122 8.11 2.63 7.64
CA ALA A 122 6.95 1.99 8.22
C ALA A 122 7.23 1.60 9.68
N TRP A 123 6.25 1.87 10.53
CA TRP A 123 6.22 1.36 11.89
C TRP A 123 5.65 -0.07 11.90
N THR A 124 6.11 -0.89 12.84
CA THR A 124 5.53 -2.21 13.06
C THR A 124 5.53 -2.55 14.55
N ASN A 125 4.54 -3.33 14.99
CA ASN A 125 4.51 -3.90 16.34
C ASN A 125 5.33 -5.20 16.47
N LEU A 126 6.10 -5.57 15.46
CA LEU A 126 7.05 -6.71 15.57
C LEU A 126 8.06 -6.47 16.66
N THR A 127 8.36 -7.51 17.42
CA THR A 127 9.31 -7.44 18.53
C THR A 127 10.72 -7.10 18.05
N GLY A 128 11.44 -6.29 18.85
CA GLY A 128 12.81 -5.86 18.59
C GLY A 128 12.92 -4.40 18.23
N VAL A 129 14.15 -3.88 18.24
CA VAL A 129 14.48 -2.45 18.05
C VAL A 129 15.27 -2.20 16.76
N SER A 130 15.36 -3.19 15.87
CA SER A 130 16.16 -3.05 14.67
C SER A 130 15.42 -2.28 13.57
N VAL A 131 16.17 -1.49 12.81
CA VAL A 131 15.71 -0.94 11.53
C VAL A 131 16.12 -1.90 10.43
N LYS A 132 15.18 -2.23 9.53
CA LYS A 132 15.43 -3.02 8.33
C LYS A 132 15.25 -2.15 7.10
N LYS A 133 16.09 -2.35 6.08
CA LYS A 133 16.09 -1.53 4.87
C LYS A 133 15.86 -2.37 3.63
N VAL A 134 15.05 -1.84 2.72
CA VAL A 134 14.98 -2.26 1.32
C VAL A 134 15.40 -1.08 0.44
N THR A 135 16.14 -1.36 -0.61
CA THR A 135 16.50 -0.37 -1.62
C THR A 135 15.73 -0.66 -2.90
N GLN A 136 14.90 0.27 -3.32
CA GLN A 136 14.11 0.19 -4.54
C GLN A 136 13.92 1.61 -5.05
N ALA A 137 14.47 1.90 -6.22
CA ALA A 137 14.31 3.21 -6.83
C ALA A 137 12.81 3.56 -6.98
N ASN A 138 12.44 4.75 -6.54
CA ASN A 138 11.11 5.28 -6.80
C ASN A 138 11.10 5.85 -8.22
N GLN A 139 11.03 4.98 -9.19
CA GLN A 139 11.09 5.40 -10.59
C GLN A 139 9.76 6.02 -10.99
N GLY A 140 9.64 7.33 -10.83
CA GLY A 140 8.53 8.11 -11.38
C GLY A 140 8.42 8.03 -12.91
N MET A 141 9.35 7.40 -13.61
CA MET A 141 9.43 7.38 -15.07
C MET A 141 9.83 6.06 -15.73
N SER A 142 10.18 4.99 -15.03
CA SER A 142 10.59 3.75 -15.71
C SER A 142 10.41 2.47 -14.89
N SER A 143 9.28 2.24 -14.24
CA SER A 143 8.96 0.88 -13.80
C SER A 143 8.17 0.15 -14.87
N LEU A 144 8.84 -0.25 -15.93
CA LEU A 144 8.29 -1.23 -16.89
C LEU A 144 7.94 -2.57 -16.22
N GLN A 145 8.36 -2.77 -14.96
CA GLN A 145 8.11 -3.98 -14.19
C GLN A 145 6.79 -3.97 -13.41
N ASP A 146 6.31 -2.80 -12.96
CA ASP A 146 5.07 -2.69 -12.16
C ASP A 146 3.88 -2.14 -12.98
N GLY A 147 4.04 -1.98 -14.29
CA GLY A 147 3.04 -1.38 -15.17
C GLY A 147 2.90 0.14 -15.00
N GLU A 148 1.87 0.73 -15.61
CA GLU A 148 1.60 2.15 -15.52
C GLU A 148 1.19 2.52 -14.09
N ARG A 149 1.80 3.58 -13.53
CA ARG A 149 1.44 4.11 -12.21
C ARG A 149 0.03 4.70 -12.26
N VAL A 150 -0.89 4.05 -11.59
CA VAL A 150 -2.32 4.41 -11.60
C VAL A 150 -2.78 5.19 -10.36
N HIS A 151 -1.95 5.20 -9.31
CA HIS A 151 -2.20 5.95 -8.07
C HIS A 151 -0.98 6.81 -7.70
N PRO A 152 -1.17 8.06 -7.22
CA PRO A 152 -0.06 9.00 -6.94
C PRO A 152 0.95 8.48 -5.91
N THR A 153 0.48 7.78 -4.88
CA THR A 153 1.30 7.24 -3.80
C THR A 153 1.49 5.73 -3.89
N GLN A 154 1.24 5.13 -5.05
CA GLN A 154 1.40 3.69 -5.23
C GLN A 154 2.80 3.23 -4.83
N LYS A 155 2.85 2.37 -3.82
CA LYS A 155 4.09 1.71 -3.41
C LYS A 155 4.51 0.66 -4.45
N PRO A 156 5.81 0.48 -4.69
CA PRO A 156 6.29 -0.61 -5.55
C PRO A 156 5.89 -1.97 -4.98
N GLU A 157 5.46 -2.90 -5.84
CA GLU A 157 5.10 -4.26 -5.44
C GLU A 157 6.22 -4.96 -4.68
N LYS A 158 7.46 -4.80 -5.14
CA LYS A 158 8.66 -5.34 -4.48
C LYS A 158 8.79 -4.90 -3.02
N VAL A 159 8.43 -3.66 -2.72
CA VAL A 159 8.46 -3.12 -1.35
C VAL A 159 7.38 -3.79 -0.50
N MET A 160 6.15 -3.96 -1.03
CA MET A 160 5.08 -4.62 -0.30
C MET A 160 5.35 -6.12 -0.10
N ARG A 161 5.89 -6.81 -1.09
CA ARG A 161 6.35 -8.20 -0.95
C ARG A 161 7.42 -8.33 0.13
N TRP A 162 8.37 -7.39 0.18
CA TRP A 162 9.39 -7.36 1.22
C TRP A 162 8.78 -7.16 2.61
N CYS A 163 7.76 -6.30 2.78
CA CYS A 163 7.03 -6.17 4.04
C CYS A 163 6.42 -7.50 4.48
N LEU A 164 5.82 -8.24 3.53
CA LEU A 164 5.20 -9.52 3.83
C LEU A 164 6.20 -10.61 4.26
N THR A 165 7.49 -10.47 3.97
CA THR A 165 8.52 -11.41 4.46
C THR A 165 8.74 -11.32 5.98
N PHE A 166 8.33 -10.22 6.63
CA PHE A 166 8.42 -10.05 8.08
C PHE A 166 7.27 -10.70 8.85
N VAL A 167 6.26 -11.15 8.14
CA VAL A 167 5.10 -11.88 8.68
C VAL A 167 4.92 -13.22 7.95
N PRO A 168 5.92 -14.12 8.01
CA PRO A 168 5.96 -15.33 7.17
C PRO A 168 4.76 -16.25 7.42
N ASP A 169 4.28 -16.32 8.65
CA ASP A 169 3.19 -17.23 9.05
C ASP A 169 1.79 -16.62 8.85
N ALA A 170 1.70 -15.34 8.46
CA ALA A 170 0.42 -14.68 8.23
C ALA A 170 -0.27 -15.24 6.99
N GLN A 171 -1.42 -15.86 7.16
CA GLN A 171 -2.24 -16.39 6.07
C GLN A 171 -3.24 -15.36 5.56
N THR A 172 -3.68 -14.44 6.41
CA THR A 172 -4.65 -13.38 6.08
C THR A 172 -4.03 -12.02 6.27
N ILE A 173 -3.99 -11.24 5.18
CA ILE A 173 -3.46 -9.88 5.13
C ILE A 173 -4.63 -8.90 4.95
N LEU A 174 -4.66 -7.84 5.75
CA LEU A 174 -5.64 -6.75 5.65
C LEU A 174 -4.94 -5.46 5.27
N ASP A 175 -5.52 -4.74 4.31
CA ASP A 175 -5.18 -3.37 3.97
C ASP A 175 -6.44 -2.50 3.96
N PRO A 176 -6.71 -1.72 5.04
CA PRO A 176 -7.91 -0.89 5.12
C PRO A 176 -7.84 0.40 4.29
N PHE A 177 -6.71 0.67 3.62
CA PHE A 177 -6.50 1.80 2.71
C PHE A 177 -5.83 1.30 1.42
N MET A 178 -6.45 0.29 0.78
CA MET A 178 -5.76 -0.49 -0.25
C MET A 178 -5.41 0.29 -1.53
N GLY A 179 -6.05 1.43 -1.78
CA GLY A 179 -5.83 2.21 -2.98
C GLY A 179 -5.95 1.37 -4.25
N SER A 180 -4.91 1.39 -5.06
CA SER A 180 -4.83 0.56 -6.29
C SER A 180 -4.49 -0.92 -6.06
N GLY A 181 -4.48 -1.41 -4.80
CA GLY A 181 -4.39 -2.83 -4.46
C GLY A 181 -2.98 -3.44 -4.49
N THR A 182 -1.90 -2.66 -4.35
CA THR A 182 -0.54 -3.20 -4.43
C THR A 182 -0.23 -4.24 -3.34
N THR A 183 -0.72 -4.01 -2.10
CA THR A 183 -0.62 -4.99 -1.01
C THR A 183 -1.35 -6.28 -1.37
N GLY A 184 -2.54 -6.17 -1.97
CA GLY A 184 -3.34 -7.31 -2.41
C GLY A 184 -2.65 -8.13 -3.49
N VAL A 185 -2.09 -7.47 -4.50
CA VAL A 185 -1.28 -8.13 -5.54
C VAL A 185 -0.13 -8.92 -4.91
N ALA A 186 0.65 -8.28 -4.03
CA ALA A 186 1.74 -8.94 -3.33
C ALA A 186 1.28 -10.13 -2.48
N ALA A 187 0.15 -9.99 -1.77
CA ALA A 187 -0.40 -11.05 -0.91
C ALA A 187 -0.84 -12.27 -1.73
N VAL A 188 -1.62 -12.08 -2.81
CA VAL A 188 -2.12 -13.20 -3.62
C VAL A 188 -0.98 -13.91 -4.37
N GLN A 189 0.02 -13.19 -4.87
CA GLN A 189 1.21 -13.78 -5.49
C GLN A 189 2.05 -14.60 -4.51
N MET A 190 1.97 -14.30 -3.22
CA MET A 190 2.61 -15.09 -2.15
C MET A 190 1.68 -16.18 -1.58
N GLY A 191 0.55 -16.46 -2.23
CA GLY A 191 -0.40 -17.50 -1.85
C GLY A 191 -1.24 -17.20 -0.62
N ARG A 192 -1.32 -15.93 -0.19
CA ARG A 192 -2.05 -15.50 1.01
C ARG A 192 -3.44 -15.00 0.69
N SER A 193 -4.34 -15.09 1.65
CA SER A 193 -5.66 -14.44 1.59
C SER A 193 -5.50 -12.94 1.84
N PHE A 194 -6.31 -12.15 1.14
CA PHE A 194 -6.27 -10.70 1.24
C PHE A 194 -7.65 -10.12 1.54
N ILE A 195 -7.71 -9.14 2.40
CA ILE A 195 -8.87 -8.30 2.64
C ILE A 195 -8.46 -6.87 2.36
N GLY A 196 -9.12 -6.22 1.41
CA GLY A 196 -8.86 -4.82 1.05
C GLY A 196 -10.09 -3.96 1.24
N ILE A 197 -9.92 -2.72 1.70
CA ILE A 197 -10.98 -1.74 1.79
C ILE A 197 -10.54 -0.49 1.03
N GLU A 198 -11.42 0.03 0.17
CA GLU A 198 -11.19 1.27 -0.58
C GLU A 198 -12.52 2.03 -0.68
N ARG A 199 -12.48 3.34 -0.41
CA ARG A 199 -13.67 4.19 -0.46
C ARG A 199 -13.93 4.78 -1.84
N GLU A 200 -12.88 4.98 -2.63
CA GLU A 200 -12.96 5.58 -3.96
C GLU A 200 -13.20 4.49 -5.01
N GLU A 201 -14.36 4.52 -5.65
CA GLU A 201 -14.79 3.50 -6.62
C GLU A 201 -13.75 3.29 -7.73
N ARG A 202 -13.16 4.37 -8.25
CA ARG A 202 -12.15 4.32 -9.29
C ARG A 202 -10.93 3.47 -8.87
N TYR A 203 -10.41 3.66 -7.67
CA TYR A 203 -9.26 2.89 -7.18
C TYR A 203 -9.65 1.47 -6.81
N PHE A 204 -10.86 1.29 -6.32
CA PHE A 204 -11.42 -0.04 -6.07
C PHE A 204 -11.46 -0.89 -7.34
N GLU A 205 -11.97 -0.34 -8.47
CA GLU A 205 -12.01 -1.05 -9.76
C GLU A 205 -10.61 -1.40 -10.28
N ILE A 206 -9.65 -0.48 -10.12
CA ILE A 206 -8.26 -0.72 -10.46
C ILE A 206 -7.68 -1.85 -9.61
N ALA A 207 -7.94 -1.85 -8.31
CA ALA A 207 -7.49 -2.89 -7.39
C ALA A 207 -8.07 -4.26 -7.75
N CYS A 208 -9.37 -4.34 -8.03
CA CYS A 208 -10.04 -5.57 -8.49
C CYS A 208 -9.32 -6.16 -9.70
N LYS A 209 -9.12 -5.35 -10.74
CA LYS A 209 -8.47 -5.80 -11.97
C LYS A 209 -7.03 -6.29 -11.73
N ARG A 210 -6.23 -5.52 -11.00
CA ARG A 210 -4.83 -5.87 -10.72
C ARG A 210 -4.69 -7.15 -9.90
N ILE A 211 -5.56 -7.34 -8.91
CA ILE A 211 -5.57 -8.54 -8.07
C ILE A 211 -6.05 -9.76 -8.87
N GLU A 212 -7.05 -9.59 -9.76
CA GLU A 212 -7.50 -10.64 -10.65
C GLU A 212 -6.40 -11.08 -11.61
N ASP A 213 -5.68 -10.15 -12.23
CA ASP A 213 -4.56 -10.44 -13.13
C ASP A 213 -3.43 -11.17 -12.38
N ALA A 214 -3.12 -10.77 -11.14
CA ALA A 214 -2.12 -11.43 -10.30
C ALA A 214 -2.55 -12.86 -9.91
N GLN A 215 -3.82 -13.09 -9.62
CA GLN A 215 -4.37 -14.41 -9.32
C GLN A 215 -4.26 -15.35 -10.52
N ARG A 216 -4.65 -14.89 -11.72
CA ARG A 216 -4.55 -15.67 -12.98
C ARG A 216 -3.10 -16.07 -13.29
N GLN A 217 -2.13 -15.17 -13.07
CA GLN A 217 -0.73 -15.50 -13.27
C GLN A 217 -0.27 -16.61 -12.32
N GLY A 218 -0.65 -16.56 -11.05
CA GLY A 218 -0.33 -17.61 -10.07
C GLY A 218 -0.89 -18.98 -10.47
N ASP A 219 -2.12 -19.03 -10.93
CA ASP A 219 -2.79 -20.26 -11.34
C ASP A 219 -2.14 -20.90 -12.57
N MET A 220 -1.70 -20.10 -13.55
CA MET A 220 -0.98 -20.61 -14.73
C MET A 220 0.37 -21.26 -14.38
N PHE A 221 1.11 -20.71 -13.42
CA PHE A 221 2.37 -21.32 -12.96
C PHE A 221 2.16 -22.64 -12.24
N ILE A 222 1.08 -22.79 -11.48
CA ILE A 222 0.74 -24.04 -10.79
C ILE A 222 0.34 -25.13 -11.80
N GLN A 223 -0.46 -24.78 -12.80
CA GLN A 223 -0.89 -25.73 -13.84
C GLN A 223 0.27 -26.14 -14.75
N GLY A 224 1.17 -25.23 -15.11
CA GLY A 224 2.36 -25.53 -15.91
C GLY A 224 3.41 -26.38 -15.20
N ALA A 225 3.42 -26.39 -13.86
CA ALA A 225 4.32 -27.25 -13.07
C ALA A 225 3.76 -28.65 -12.80
N ALA A 226 2.49 -28.88 -13.08
CA ALA A 226 1.80 -30.17 -12.91
C ALA A 226 1.65 -30.98 -14.23
N ALA A 227 2.09 -30.41 -15.35
CA ALA A 227 2.11 -31.05 -16.69
C ALA A 227 3.52 -31.49 -17.07
#